data_02f6c7f02db74160aba016dff0367bde
#
_entry.id   02f6c7f02db74160aba016dff0367bde
#
_cell.length_a   1.000
_cell.length_b   1.000
_cell.length_c   1.000
_cell.angle_alpha   90.00
_cell.angle_beta   90.00
_cell.angle_gamma   90.00
#
_symmetry.space_group_name_H-M   'P 1'
#
loop_
_entity.id
_entity.type
_entity.pdbx_description
1 polymer ?
#
loop_
_entity_poly.entity_id
_entity_poly.type
_entity_poly.pdbx_seq_one_letter_code
_entity_poly.pdbx_strand_id
1 'polypeptide(L)'
;MLVQLGKWVIGSDEEVDMVPIFPTPHYRMSPSTLPMKRHVQSELLDTLPPGDPRAIRSRRDLRRLNVLMGNVESLASVLRTRFDSRAPGRVADLGAGDGTAMLRLARQLSGRWRNVEVVLVDRQAIVSANTCRRFEALSWTARPVQADVFDWLAEPSSSNVDLMTANLFLHHFDNPTLARLARLAAERTNLFVACEPRRGRVALRASLVLWLIGCNPITRHDATISVRAGFCGKELSALWPRNGGWRLEENAVGLFSHRLVAQRLTSLLLK
;
A
#
# COMPACT_ATOMS: atom_id res chain seq x y z
N MET A 1 11.18 -33.08 -45.39
CA MET A 1 10.33 -32.08 -44.74
C MET A 1 8.94 -32.20 -45.35
N LEU A 2 8.08 -33.09 -44.81
CA LEU A 2 6.78 -33.48 -45.33
C LEU A 2 5.70 -32.87 -44.44
N VAL A 3 4.89 -31.97 -45.02
CA VAL A 3 3.68 -31.43 -44.44
C VAL A 3 2.57 -32.45 -44.67
N GLN A 4 2.02 -33.06 -43.63
CA GLN A 4 0.84 -33.88 -43.71
C GLN A 4 -0.41 -32.99 -43.70
N LEU A 5 -1.14 -33.04 -44.81
CA LEU A 5 -2.46 -32.46 -44.98
C LEU A 5 -3.51 -33.29 -44.23
N GLY A 6 -4.23 -32.66 -43.32
CA GLY A 6 -5.36 -33.25 -42.60
C GLY A 6 -6.55 -33.49 -43.54
N LYS A 7 -7.22 -34.64 -43.35
CA LYS A 7 -8.41 -35.08 -44.10
C LYS A 7 -9.62 -34.18 -43.77
N TRP A 8 -10.33 -33.80 -44.85
CA TRP A 8 -11.61 -33.10 -44.76
C TRP A 8 -12.76 -34.14 -44.68
N VAL A 9 -13.72 -33.87 -43.81
CA VAL A 9 -15.03 -34.56 -43.82
C VAL A 9 -16.06 -33.47 -44.13
N ILE A 10 -16.76 -33.66 -45.25
CA ILE A 10 -17.85 -32.77 -45.68
C ILE A 10 -19.15 -33.37 -45.17
N GLY A 11 -19.84 -32.66 -44.26
CA GLY A 11 -21.22 -32.93 -43.87
C GLY A 11 -22.10 -31.80 -44.40
N SER A 12 -23.27 -32.16 -44.91
CA SER A 12 -24.21 -31.30 -45.61
C SER A 12 -24.89 -30.27 -44.67
N ASP A 13 -25.02 -29.06 -45.20
CA ASP A 13 -26.00 -28.02 -44.90
C ASP A 13 -26.15 -27.51 -43.46
N GLU A 14 -25.15 -26.73 -43.00
CA GLU A 14 -25.36 -25.60 -42.14
C GLU A 14 -24.13 -24.69 -42.18
N GLU A 15 -24.33 -23.40 -42.37
CA GLU A 15 -23.30 -22.37 -42.42
C GLU A 15 -22.71 -22.21 -41.01
N VAL A 16 -21.52 -22.82 -40.79
CA VAL A 16 -20.81 -22.73 -39.51
C VAL A 16 -19.67 -21.73 -39.67
N ASP A 17 -19.78 -20.60 -39.01
CA ASP A 17 -18.68 -19.65 -38.84
C ASP A 17 -17.41 -20.35 -38.35
N MET A 18 -16.41 -20.39 -39.21
CA MET A 18 -15.11 -21.00 -38.90
C MET A 18 -14.33 -20.09 -37.95
N VAL A 19 -14.32 -20.41 -36.68
CA VAL A 19 -13.35 -19.87 -35.73
C VAL A 19 -12.04 -20.66 -35.86
N PRO A 20 -10.93 -20.05 -36.24
CA PRO A 20 -9.65 -20.77 -36.30
C PRO A 20 -9.20 -21.16 -34.91
N ILE A 21 -9.16 -22.46 -34.62
CA ILE A 21 -8.56 -23.01 -33.40
C ILE A 21 -7.05 -22.96 -33.58
N PHE A 22 -6.44 -21.83 -33.21
CA PHE A 22 -5.01 -21.81 -32.99
C PHE A 22 -4.73 -22.50 -31.64
N PRO A 23 -3.81 -23.46 -31.56
CA PRO A 23 -3.38 -23.98 -30.28
C PRO A 23 -2.74 -22.82 -29.49
N THR A 24 -3.36 -22.47 -28.39
CA THR A 24 -2.76 -21.53 -27.46
C THR A 24 -1.40 -22.09 -27.06
N PRO A 25 -0.29 -21.38 -27.30
CA PRO A 25 1.00 -21.83 -26.82
C PRO A 25 0.94 -21.90 -25.31
N HIS A 26 1.01 -23.10 -24.74
CA HIS A 26 1.26 -23.29 -23.32
C HIS A 26 2.65 -22.71 -23.04
N TYR A 27 2.67 -21.40 -22.71
CA TYR A 27 3.87 -20.71 -22.27
C TYR A 27 4.27 -21.32 -20.93
N ARG A 28 5.15 -22.30 -20.98
CA ARG A 28 5.79 -22.87 -19.79
C ARG A 28 6.64 -21.76 -19.19
N MET A 29 6.11 -21.09 -18.14
CA MET A 29 6.86 -20.10 -17.40
C MET A 29 8.17 -20.75 -16.93
N SER A 30 9.29 -20.14 -17.32
CA SER A 30 10.62 -20.55 -16.84
C SER A 30 10.62 -20.48 -15.29
N PRO A 31 11.29 -21.40 -14.58
CA PRO A 31 11.41 -21.38 -13.13
C PRO A 31 11.93 -20.05 -12.55
N SER A 32 12.60 -19.25 -13.39
CA SER A 32 13.10 -17.92 -13.04
C SER A 32 12.03 -16.83 -12.96
N THR A 33 10.78 -17.09 -13.40
CA THR A 33 9.66 -16.14 -13.45
C THR A 33 8.64 -16.31 -12.31
N LEU A 34 8.77 -17.36 -11.49
CA LEU A 34 7.91 -17.54 -10.34
C LEU A 34 8.08 -16.37 -9.34
N PRO A 35 6.97 -15.79 -8.86
CA PRO A 35 7.02 -14.75 -7.85
C PRO A 35 7.67 -15.29 -6.58
N MET A 36 8.51 -14.48 -5.95
CA MET A 36 9.12 -14.81 -4.65
C MET A 36 8.01 -15.04 -3.63
N LYS A 37 8.10 -16.13 -2.82
CA LYS A 37 7.17 -16.35 -1.71
C LYS A 37 7.28 -15.20 -0.71
N ARG A 38 6.13 -14.72 -0.21
CA ARG A 38 6.07 -13.70 0.84
C ARG A 38 6.60 -14.26 2.15
N HIS A 39 7.46 -13.50 2.83
CA HIS A 39 8.07 -13.89 4.09
C HIS A 39 8.09 -12.71 5.05
N VAL A 40 7.29 -12.79 6.10
CA VAL A 40 7.16 -11.75 7.13
C VAL A 40 8.11 -12.08 8.28
N GLN A 41 8.89 -11.10 8.68
CA GLN A 41 9.82 -11.17 9.82
C GLN A 41 9.75 -9.83 10.57
N SER A 42 10.06 -9.86 11.87
CA SER A 42 10.16 -8.64 12.68
C SER A 42 11.37 -7.80 12.23
N GLU A 43 11.16 -6.51 12.08
CA GLU A 43 12.22 -5.54 11.79
C GLU A 43 13.00 -5.19 13.07
N LEU A 44 14.29 -4.95 12.95
CA LEU A 44 15.13 -4.55 14.08
C LEU A 44 14.71 -3.19 14.63
N LEU A 45 14.28 -2.28 13.75
CA LEU A 45 13.82 -0.96 14.16
C LEU A 45 12.65 -1.02 15.14
N ASP A 46 11.75 -1.99 14.98
CA ASP A 46 10.56 -2.15 15.83
C ASP A 46 10.90 -2.61 17.26
N THR A 47 12.08 -3.22 17.44
CA THR A 47 12.56 -3.71 18.74
C THR A 47 13.34 -2.66 19.52
N LEU A 48 13.74 -1.57 18.88
CA LEU A 48 14.57 -0.54 19.50
C LEU A 48 13.72 0.51 20.20
N PRO A 49 14.19 1.01 21.38
CA PRO A 49 13.57 2.15 22.05
C PRO A 49 13.51 3.37 21.11
N PRO A 50 12.45 4.19 21.17
CA PRO A 50 12.31 5.39 20.33
C PRO A 50 13.50 6.36 20.39
N GLY A 51 14.14 6.49 21.57
CA GLY A 51 15.29 7.37 21.79
C GLY A 51 16.65 6.78 21.40
N ASP A 52 16.73 5.51 20.99
CA ASP A 52 17.99 4.89 20.56
C ASP A 52 18.59 5.65 19.37
N PRO A 53 19.88 6.08 19.44
CA PRO A 53 20.51 6.78 18.33
C PRO A 53 20.52 6.01 17.00
N ARG A 54 20.50 4.67 17.05
CA ARG A 54 20.40 3.79 15.88
C ARG A 54 19.00 3.87 15.27
N ALA A 55 17.96 3.84 16.11
CA ALA A 55 16.57 3.99 15.68
C ALA A 55 16.30 5.37 15.07
N ILE A 56 16.84 6.43 15.69
CA ILE A 56 16.74 7.80 15.17
C ILE A 56 17.38 7.91 13.77
N ARG A 57 18.56 7.31 13.59
CA ARG A 57 19.24 7.29 12.29
C ARG A 57 18.46 6.47 11.27
N SER A 58 17.95 5.29 11.65
CA SER A 58 17.15 4.45 10.76
C SER A 58 15.88 5.16 10.30
N ARG A 59 15.14 5.82 11.19
CA ARG A 59 13.97 6.64 10.79
C ARG A 59 14.34 7.79 9.84
N ARG A 60 15.54 8.38 9.97
CA ARG A 60 16.04 9.37 9.00
C ARG A 60 16.29 8.75 7.62
N ASP A 61 16.86 7.55 7.57
CA ASP A 61 17.11 6.82 6.33
C ASP A 61 15.78 6.41 5.69
N LEU A 62 14.82 5.90 6.47
CA LEU A 62 13.47 5.55 5.97
C LEU A 62 12.75 6.74 5.34
N ARG A 63 12.89 7.96 5.91
CA ARG A 63 12.34 9.17 5.28
C ARG A 63 12.94 9.44 3.89
N ARG A 64 14.26 9.20 3.70
CA ARG A 64 14.93 9.34 2.40
C ARG A 64 14.47 8.26 1.42
N LEU A 65 14.39 7.01 1.89
CA LEU A 65 13.91 5.89 1.07
C LEU A 65 12.46 6.07 0.63
N ASN A 66 11.59 6.55 1.52
CA ASN A 66 10.19 6.86 1.18
C ASN A 66 10.09 7.92 0.07
N VAL A 67 11.00 8.91 0.07
CA VAL A 67 11.13 9.87 -1.04
C VAL A 67 11.54 9.19 -2.33
N LEU A 68 12.60 8.39 -2.29
CA LEU A 68 13.12 7.69 -3.47
C LEU A 68 12.11 6.70 -4.06
N MET A 69 11.29 6.08 -3.23
CA MET A 69 10.22 5.17 -3.66
C MET A 69 9.02 5.89 -4.28
N GLY A 70 8.86 7.20 -4.05
CA GLY A 70 7.74 7.98 -4.57
C GLY A 70 6.38 7.63 -3.96
N ASN A 71 6.35 7.05 -2.74
CA ASN A 71 5.11 6.60 -2.11
C ASN A 71 4.15 7.75 -1.85
N VAL A 72 4.65 8.87 -1.30
CA VAL A 72 3.82 10.04 -1.00
C VAL A 72 3.25 10.65 -2.28
N GLU A 73 4.03 10.73 -3.33
CA GLU A 73 3.62 11.20 -4.66
C GLU A 73 2.53 10.30 -5.25
N SER A 74 2.67 8.98 -5.08
CA SER A 74 1.68 8.00 -5.50
C SER A 74 0.36 8.14 -4.73
N LEU A 75 0.42 8.30 -3.40
CA LEU A 75 -0.75 8.58 -2.56
C LEU A 75 -1.43 9.88 -3.01
N ALA A 76 -0.67 10.99 -3.13
CA ALA A 76 -1.20 12.28 -3.52
C ALA A 76 -1.88 12.24 -4.89
N SER A 77 -1.31 11.51 -5.86
CA SER A 77 -1.91 11.34 -7.20
C SER A 77 -3.30 10.71 -7.11
N VAL A 78 -3.44 9.61 -6.37
CA VAL A 78 -4.75 8.95 -6.16
C VAL A 78 -5.73 9.89 -5.47
N LEU A 79 -5.30 10.55 -4.40
CA LEU A 79 -6.20 11.37 -3.58
C LEU A 79 -6.71 12.60 -4.34
N ARG A 80 -5.87 13.21 -5.21
CA ARG A 80 -6.33 14.30 -6.09
C ARG A 80 -7.43 13.89 -7.05
N THR A 81 -7.45 12.63 -7.50
CA THR A 81 -8.49 12.11 -8.41
C THR A 81 -9.73 11.62 -7.68
N ARG A 82 -9.61 11.19 -6.41
CA ARG A 82 -10.74 10.65 -5.63
C ARG A 82 -11.50 11.71 -4.84
N PHE A 83 -10.84 12.82 -4.53
CA PHE A 83 -11.41 13.98 -3.85
C PHE A 83 -11.29 15.22 -4.76
N ASP A 84 -12.09 15.24 -5.82
CA ASP A 84 -11.99 16.28 -6.86
C ASP A 84 -12.44 17.66 -6.34
N SER A 85 -13.59 17.74 -5.65
CA SER A 85 -14.21 19.00 -5.25
C SER A 85 -14.29 19.23 -3.74
N ARG A 86 -14.18 18.20 -2.93
CA ARG A 86 -14.34 18.31 -1.47
C ARG A 86 -13.22 17.59 -0.72
N ALA A 87 -12.50 18.34 0.11
CA ALA A 87 -11.51 17.76 1.02
C ALA A 87 -12.18 16.75 1.99
N PRO A 88 -11.47 15.66 2.39
CA PRO A 88 -11.92 14.84 3.50
C PRO A 88 -11.92 15.68 4.78
N GLY A 89 -12.93 15.53 5.62
CA GLY A 89 -12.97 16.16 6.93
C GLY A 89 -12.02 15.48 7.91
N ARG A 90 -11.95 14.14 7.82
CA ARG A 90 -11.15 13.33 8.73
C ARG A 90 -10.37 12.24 8.00
N VAL A 91 -9.08 12.19 8.28
CA VAL A 91 -8.11 11.22 7.73
C VAL A 91 -7.49 10.41 8.87
N ALA A 92 -7.27 9.11 8.69
CA ALA A 92 -6.45 8.31 9.59
C ALA A 92 -5.24 7.75 8.85
N ASP A 93 -4.06 7.82 9.47
CA ASP A 93 -2.83 7.21 8.96
C ASP A 93 -2.41 6.07 9.90
N LEU A 94 -2.45 4.84 9.39
CA LEU A 94 -2.13 3.64 10.15
C LEU A 94 -0.62 3.34 10.06
N GLY A 95 0.03 3.16 11.21
CA GLY A 95 1.48 3.04 11.27
C GLY A 95 2.17 4.36 10.91
N ALA A 96 1.66 5.47 11.44
CA ALA A 96 2.07 6.82 11.06
C ALA A 96 3.54 7.15 11.37
N GLY A 97 4.18 6.38 12.25
CA GLY A 97 5.54 6.65 12.70
C GLY A 97 5.66 8.05 13.31
N ASP A 98 6.63 8.84 12.86
CA ASP A 98 6.84 10.23 13.30
C ASP A 98 5.91 11.25 12.59
N GLY A 99 4.98 10.81 11.79
CA GLY A 99 4.03 11.63 11.02
C GLY A 99 4.65 12.34 9.82
N THR A 100 5.93 12.13 9.51
CA THR A 100 6.63 12.88 8.44
C THR A 100 6.09 12.54 7.04
N ALA A 101 5.73 11.30 6.77
CA ALA A 101 5.17 10.88 5.48
C ALA A 101 3.82 11.56 5.24
N MET A 102 2.92 11.50 6.21
CA MET A 102 1.62 12.16 6.16
C MET A 102 1.74 13.69 6.11
N LEU A 103 2.67 14.30 6.84
CA LEU A 103 2.92 15.74 6.74
C LEU A 103 3.39 16.15 5.33
N ARG A 104 4.18 15.31 4.69
CA ARG A 104 4.62 15.56 3.31
C ARG A 104 3.45 15.43 2.33
N LEU A 105 2.56 14.47 2.54
CA LEU A 105 1.32 14.32 1.80
C LEU A 105 0.42 15.55 1.99
N ALA A 106 0.22 16.01 3.23
CA ALA A 106 -0.55 17.20 3.54
C ALA A 106 -0.03 18.44 2.82
N ARG A 107 1.29 18.64 2.72
CA ARG A 107 1.90 19.74 1.95
C ARG A 107 1.54 19.72 0.47
N GLN A 108 1.47 18.54 -0.13
CA GLN A 108 1.10 18.40 -1.54
C GLN A 108 -0.39 18.64 -1.80
N LEU A 109 -1.22 18.55 -0.75
CA LEU A 109 -2.68 18.67 -0.83
C LEU A 109 -3.22 19.96 -0.21
N SER A 110 -2.44 20.69 0.60
CA SER A 110 -2.88 21.87 1.38
C SER A 110 -3.40 23.03 0.51
N GLY A 111 -2.98 23.14 -0.75
CA GLY A 111 -3.55 24.10 -1.71
C GLY A 111 -5.03 23.84 -2.04
N ARG A 112 -5.49 22.59 -1.88
CA ARG A 112 -6.86 22.14 -2.17
C ARG A 112 -7.64 21.73 -0.92
N TRP A 113 -6.95 21.22 0.10
CA TRP A 113 -7.52 20.66 1.31
C TRP A 113 -7.18 21.53 2.52
N ARG A 114 -8.20 22.06 3.16
CA ARG A 114 -8.09 22.87 4.38
C ARG A 114 -9.02 22.31 5.45
N ASN A 115 -8.72 22.57 6.71
CA ASN A 115 -9.51 22.15 7.85
C ASN A 115 -9.67 20.62 7.94
N VAL A 116 -8.58 19.88 7.63
CA VAL A 116 -8.54 18.42 7.71
C VAL A 116 -8.06 18.02 9.09
N GLU A 117 -8.81 17.16 9.77
CA GLU A 117 -8.33 16.46 10.96
C GLU A 117 -7.57 15.20 10.50
N VAL A 118 -6.32 15.03 10.94
CA VAL A 118 -5.55 13.82 10.70
C VAL A 118 -5.20 13.10 11.98
N VAL A 119 -5.67 11.87 12.13
CA VAL A 119 -5.35 10.96 13.24
C VAL A 119 -4.13 10.14 12.84
N LEU A 120 -3.05 10.28 13.61
CA LEU A 120 -1.77 9.60 13.39
C LEU A 120 -1.68 8.42 14.36
N VAL A 121 -2.01 7.22 13.91
CA VAL A 121 -2.07 6.02 14.75
C VAL A 121 -0.77 5.26 14.67
N ASP A 122 -0.08 5.09 15.79
CA ASP A 122 1.15 4.30 15.90
C ASP A 122 1.29 3.71 17.32
N ARG A 123 1.97 2.57 17.44
CA ARG A 123 2.29 1.98 18.75
C ARG A 123 3.32 2.79 19.53
N GLN A 124 4.16 3.55 18.84
CA GLN A 124 5.19 4.40 19.44
C GLN A 124 4.75 5.86 19.47
N ALA A 125 4.87 6.52 20.64
CA ALA A 125 4.61 7.94 20.79
C ALA A 125 5.79 8.78 20.28
N ILE A 126 6.01 8.81 18.96
CA ILE A 126 7.16 9.49 18.34
C ILE A 126 6.81 10.70 17.49
N VAL A 127 5.54 11.05 17.38
CA VAL A 127 5.12 12.30 16.73
C VAL A 127 5.47 13.48 17.62
N SER A 128 6.32 14.38 17.13
CA SER A 128 6.75 15.54 17.91
C SER A 128 5.75 16.69 17.89
N ALA A 129 5.75 17.54 18.92
CA ALA A 129 4.98 18.79 18.93
C ALA A 129 5.33 19.69 17.73
N ASN A 130 6.58 19.66 17.27
CA ASN A 130 6.97 20.38 16.06
C ASN A 130 6.29 19.82 14.79
N THR A 131 6.10 18.51 14.71
CA THR A 131 5.33 17.89 13.61
C THR A 131 3.89 18.39 13.62
N CYS A 132 3.22 18.45 14.78
CA CYS A 132 1.85 18.96 14.91
C CYS A 132 1.76 20.42 14.48
N ARG A 133 2.63 21.33 14.98
CA ARG A 133 2.66 22.73 14.52
C ARG A 133 2.83 22.89 13.01
N ARG A 134 3.58 21.99 12.37
CA ARG A 134 3.76 22.01 10.90
C ARG A 134 2.50 21.58 10.16
N PHE A 135 1.63 20.75 10.73
CA PHE A 135 0.29 20.49 10.21
C PHE A 135 -0.62 21.70 10.36
N GLU A 136 -0.60 22.34 11.53
CA GLU A 136 -1.39 23.59 11.80
C GLU A 136 -1.06 24.68 10.78
N ALA A 137 0.22 24.86 10.44
CA ALA A 137 0.65 25.80 9.40
C ALA A 137 0.07 25.50 7.98
N LEU A 138 -0.46 24.30 7.78
CA LEU A 138 -1.14 23.87 6.54
C LEU A 138 -2.68 23.92 6.68
N SER A 139 -3.21 24.46 7.78
CA SER A 139 -4.63 24.39 8.15
C SER A 139 -5.13 22.94 8.31
N TRP A 140 -4.27 22.05 8.84
CA TRP A 140 -4.60 20.69 9.24
C TRP A 140 -4.43 20.55 10.75
N THR A 141 -5.27 19.75 11.39
CA THR A 141 -5.16 19.44 12.82
C THR A 141 -4.67 18.01 12.99
N ALA A 142 -3.44 17.83 13.49
CA ALA A 142 -2.89 16.51 13.73
C ALA A 142 -3.21 16.03 15.15
N ARG A 143 -3.72 14.80 15.26
CA ARG A 143 -4.00 14.08 16.50
C ARG A 143 -3.16 12.81 16.58
N PRO A 144 -1.99 12.83 17.23
CA PRO A 144 -1.25 11.61 17.51
C PRO A 144 -2.04 10.71 18.47
N VAL A 145 -2.13 9.41 18.12
CA VAL A 145 -2.75 8.38 18.95
C VAL A 145 -1.76 7.25 19.13
N GLN A 146 -1.30 7.05 20.37
CA GLN A 146 -0.50 5.89 20.72
C GLN A 146 -1.42 4.70 21.00
N ALA A 147 -1.52 3.78 20.05
CA ALA A 147 -2.36 2.59 20.17
C ALA A 147 -1.87 1.47 19.25
N ASP A 148 -2.23 0.23 19.58
CA ASP A 148 -2.24 -0.84 18.61
C ASP A 148 -3.34 -0.57 17.56
N VAL A 149 -3.03 -0.83 16.28
CA VAL A 149 -3.97 -0.54 15.19
C VAL A 149 -5.27 -1.33 15.29
N PHE A 150 -5.22 -2.57 15.81
CA PHE A 150 -6.40 -3.41 15.96
C PHE A 150 -7.30 -2.93 17.08
N ASP A 151 -6.71 -2.47 18.20
CA ASP A 151 -7.45 -1.90 19.33
C ASP A 151 -8.11 -0.58 18.89
N TRP A 152 -7.36 0.28 18.20
CA TRP A 152 -7.89 1.54 17.69
C TRP A 152 -9.03 1.33 16.68
N LEU A 153 -8.89 0.39 15.74
CA LEU A 153 -9.94 0.06 14.76
C LEU A 153 -11.16 -0.60 15.40
N ALA A 154 -10.99 -1.37 16.48
CA ALA A 154 -12.07 -2.06 17.18
C ALA A 154 -12.84 -1.15 18.14
N GLU A 155 -12.29 0.01 18.54
CA GLU A 155 -12.88 0.87 19.54
C GLU A 155 -14.15 1.57 19.02
N PRO A 156 -15.33 1.38 19.69
CA PRO A 156 -16.60 1.96 19.22
C PRO A 156 -16.62 3.50 19.17
N SER A 157 -15.82 4.17 20.02
CA SER A 157 -15.72 5.62 20.10
C SER A 157 -14.91 6.24 18.96
N SER A 158 -14.11 5.45 18.22
CA SER A 158 -13.39 5.95 17.06
C SER A 158 -14.38 6.21 15.92
N SER A 159 -14.64 7.49 15.63
CA SER A 159 -15.56 7.92 14.57
C SER A 159 -15.06 7.44 13.20
N ASN A 160 -15.98 7.23 12.28
CA ASN A 160 -15.64 6.95 10.88
C ASN A 160 -14.72 8.04 10.31
N VAL A 161 -13.86 7.65 9.41
CA VAL A 161 -12.96 8.54 8.68
C VAL A 161 -13.29 8.52 7.20
N ASP A 162 -13.14 9.65 6.53
CA ASP A 162 -13.39 9.75 5.09
C ASP A 162 -12.32 9.01 4.28
N LEU A 163 -11.09 9.03 4.81
CA LEU A 163 -9.90 8.46 4.21
C LEU A 163 -9.06 7.74 5.26
N MET A 164 -8.63 6.55 4.94
CA MET A 164 -7.63 5.82 5.72
C MET A 164 -6.41 5.54 4.84
N THR A 165 -5.21 5.79 5.37
CA THR A 165 -3.95 5.52 4.67
C THR A 165 -3.08 4.56 5.46
N ALA A 166 -2.24 3.81 4.74
CA ALA A 166 -1.14 3.05 5.29
C ALA A 166 0.06 3.16 4.35
N ASN A 167 1.21 3.54 4.87
CA ASN A 167 2.42 3.69 4.07
C ASN A 167 3.59 2.97 4.73
N LEU A 168 4.09 1.92 4.08
CA LEU A 168 5.14 1.04 4.60
C LEU A 168 4.77 0.45 5.97
N PHE A 169 3.56 -0.07 6.08
CA PHE A 169 3.01 -0.60 7.33
C PHE A 169 2.42 -2.00 7.22
N LEU A 170 1.68 -2.30 6.14
CA LEU A 170 0.94 -3.56 6.03
C LEU A 170 1.84 -4.78 5.90
N HIS A 171 3.07 -4.61 5.41
CA HIS A 171 4.02 -5.70 5.23
C HIS A 171 4.52 -6.32 6.55
N HIS A 172 4.29 -5.67 7.68
CA HIS A 172 4.60 -6.23 9.01
C HIS A 172 3.66 -7.38 9.43
N PHE A 173 2.52 -7.56 8.76
CA PHE A 173 1.50 -8.52 9.14
C PHE A 173 1.43 -9.72 8.20
N ASP A 174 1.11 -10.90 8.72
CA ASP A 174 0.78 -12.07 7.92
C ASP A 174 -0.62 -11.94 7.27
N ASN A 175 -0.96 -12.87 6.37
CA ASN A 175 -2.20 -12.78 5.62
C ASN A 175 -3.48 -12.87 6.49
N PRO A 176 -3.58 -13.75 7.50
CA PRO A 176 -4.73 -13.78 8.40
C PRO A 176 -4.93 -12.45 9.15
N THR A 177 -3.84 -11.89 9.66
CA THR A 177 -3.84 -10.61 10.37
C THR A 177 -4.21 -9.45 9.44
N LEU A 178 -3.70 -9.45 8.20
CA LEU A 178 -4.09 -8.46 7.17
C LEU A 178 -5.57 -8.56 6.80
N ALA A 179 -6.12 -9.76 6.67
CA ALA A 179 -7.55 -9.94 6.38
C ALA A 179 -8.43 -9.38 7.53
N ARG A 180 -7.98 -9.55 8.79
CA ARG A 180 -8.64 -8.92 9.95
C ARG A 180 -8.56 -7.40 9.89
N LEU A 181 -7.37 -6.85 9.61
CA LEU A 181 -7.16 -5.40 9.46
C LEU A 181 -8.04 -4.82 8.36
N ALA A 182 -8.05 -5.45 7.17
CA ALA A 182 -8.85 -5.00 6.04
C ALA A 182 -10.35 -4.96 6.35
N ARG A 183 -10.87 -5.96 7.08
CA ARG A 183 -12.27 -6.00 7.53
C ARG A 183 -12.58 -4.85 8.47
N LEU A 184 -11.77 -4.64 9.52
CA LEU A 184 -11.97 -3.54 10.46
C LEU A 184 -11.84 -2.18 9.80
N ALA A 185 -10.87 -2.01 8.90
CA ALA A 185 -10.70 -0.77 8.13
C ALA A 185 -11.90 -0.51 7.21
N ALA A 186 -12.43 -1.55 6.55
CA ALA A 186 -13.59 -1.43 5.68
C ALA A 186 -14.86 -1.00 6.41
N GLU A 187 -14.98 -1.29 7.72
CA GLU A 187 -16.10 -0.84 8.56
C GLU A 187 -16.02 0.65 8.91
N ARG A 188 -14.82 1.25 8.84
CA ARG A 188 -14.50 2.58 9.37
C ARG A 188 -14.23 3.64 8.32
N THR A 189 -14.01 3.27 7.07
CA THR A 189 -13.70 4.23 6.00
C THR A 189 -14.46 3.93 4.71
N ASN A 190 -14.56 4.93 3.86
CA ASN A 190 -15.07 4.79 2.49
C ASN A 190 -13.96 4.73 1.45
N LEU A 191 -12.75 5.16 1.81
CA LEU A 191 -11.57 5.08 0.96
C LEU A 191 -10.36 4.65 1.79
N PHE A 192 -9.73 3.55 1.38
CA PHE A 192 -8.46 3.09 1.94
C PHE A 192 -7.41 3.09 0.85
N VAL A 193 -6.24 3.69 1.13
CA VAL A 193 -5.11 3.72 0.19
C VAL A 193 -3.84 3.30 0.92
N ALA A 194 -3.18 2.27 0.40
CA ALA A 194 -1.89 1.82 0.94
C ALA A 194 -0.80 1.85 -0.12
N CYS A 195 0.42 2.22 0.31
CA CYS A 195 1.65 2.08 -0.46
C CYS A 195 2.66 1.26 0.33
N GLU A 196 3.07 0.12 -0.24
CA GLU A 196 3.88 -0.90 0.42
C GLU A 196 5.12 -1.25 -0.40
N PRO A 197 6.13 -1.93 0.17
CA PRO A 197 7.25 -2.42 -0.61
C PRO A 197 6.78 -3.41 -1.68
N ARG A 198 7.29 -3.24 -2.90
CA ARG A 198 7.08 -4.21 -3.98
C ARG A 198 8.01 -5.40 -3.79
N ARG A 199 7.45 -6.61 -3.65
CA ARG A 199 8.24 -7.83 -3.61
C ARG A 199 8.72 -8.18 -5.02
N GLY A 200 10.05 -8.16 -5.22
CA GLY A 200 10.64 -8.47 -6.50
C GLY A 200 12.17 -8.48 -6.46
N ARG A 201 12.78 -9.14 -7.45
CA ARG A 201 14.25 -9.29 -7.53
C ARG A 201 14.98 -7.95 -7.67
N VAL A 202 14.39 -6.99 -8.38
CA VAL A 202 14.97 -5.65 -8.55
C VAL A 202 15.00 -4.91 -7.21
N ALA A 203 13.88 -4.87 -6.50
CA ALA A 203 13.80 -4.23 -5.19
C ALA A 203 14.73 -4.90 -4.17
N LEU A 204 14.81 -6.24 -4.19
CA LEU A 204 15.72 -6.98 -3.33
C LEU A 204 17.19 -6.64 -3.61
N ARG A 205 17.60 -6.59 -4.88
CA ARG A 205 18.97 -6.20 -5.25
C ARG A 205 19.28 -4.77 -4.85
N ALA A 206 18.33 -3.85 -5.04
CA ALA A 206 18.46 -2.46 -4.61
C ALA A 206 18.61 -2.35 -3.09
N SER A 207 17.90 -3.14 -2.28
CA SER A 207 18.04 -3.13 -0.82
C SER A 207 19.44 -3.55 -0.35
N LEU A 208 20.13 -4.43 -1.10
CA LEU A 208 21.49 -4.88 -0.78
C LEU A 208 22.57 -3.80 -0.98
N VAL A 209 22.30 -2.79 -1.82
CA VAL A 209 23.26 -1.72 -2.14
C VAL A 209 22.96 -0.38 -1.44
N LEU A 210 22.04 -0.36 -0.46
CA LEU A 210 21.69 0.85 0.31
C LEU A 210 22.87 1.45 1.09
N TRP A 211 23.94 0.70 1.31
CA TRP A 211 25.18 1.21 1.89
C TRP A 211 25.85 2.28 1.00
N LEU A 212 25.65 2.22 -0.32
CA LEU A 212 26.19 3.23 -1.27
C LEU A 212 25.61 4.63 -1.02
N ILE A 213 24.40 4.71 -0.49
CA ILE A 213 23.73 5.98 -0.15
C ILE A 213 23.78 6.29 1.35
N GLY A 214 24.66 5.60 2.09
CA GLY A 214 24.97 5.88 3.49
C GLY A 214 23.90 5.42 4.49
N CYS A 215 23.00 4.46 4.12
CA CYS A 215 22.07 3.88 5.05
C CYS A 215 22.77 3.09 6.15
N ASN A 216 22.30 3.23 7.38
CA ASN A 216 22.85 2.52 8.53
C ASN A 216 22.57 0.99 8.48
N PRO A 217 23.27 0.16 9.27
CA PRO A 217 23.11 -1.29 9.24
C PRO A 217 21.70 -1.79 9.53
N ILE A 218 20.95 -1.13 10.43
CA ILE A 218 19.56 -1.49 10.75
C ILE A 218 18.68 -1.27 9.53
N THR A 219 18.72 -0.07 8.93
CA THR A 219 17.95 0.23 7.71
C THR A 219 18.26 -0.75 6.59
N ARG A 220 19.53 -1.13 6.39
CA ARG A 220 19.92 -2.11 5.34
C ARG A 220 19.36 -3.50 5.60
N HIS A 221 19.40 -3.95 6.85
CA HIS A 221 18.80 -5.22 7.27
C HIS A 221 17.29 -5.21 7.05
N ASP A 222 16.61 -4.20 7.61
CA ASP A 222 15.16 -4.10 7.60
C ASP A 222 14.61 -3.89 6.19
N ALA A 223 15.27 -3.09 5.33
CA ALA A 223 14.86 -2.93 3.94
C ALA A 223 14.81 -4.26 3.16
N THR A 224 15.75 -5.18 3.45
CA THR A 224 15.74 -6.52 2.83
C THR A 224 14.55 -7.35 3.33
N ILE A 225 14.23 -7.28 4.62
CA ILE A 225 13.07 -7.94 5.25
C ILE A 225 11.78 -7.35 4.67
N SER A 226 11.63 -6.03 4.65
CA SER A 226 10.46 -5.33 4.11
C SER A 226 10.18 -5.70 2.65
N VAL A 227 11.22 -5.79 1.79
CA VAL A 227 11.05 -6.24 0.40
C VAL A 227 10.56 -7.68 0.33
N ARG A 228 11.05 -8.59 1.18
CA ARG A 228 10.60 -9.99 1.21
C ARG A 228 9.18 -10.13 1.75
N ALA A 229 8.79 -9.27 2.68
CA ALA A 229 7.45 -9.18 3.25
C ALA A 229 6.49 -8.36 2.39
N GLY A 230 6.99 -7.63 1.40
CA GLY A 230 6.23 -6.78 0.50
C GLY A 230 5.24 -7.54 -0.38
N PHE A 231 4.57 -6.85 -1.29
CA PHE A 231 3.45 -7.37 -2.06
C PHE A 231 3.70 -7.40 -3.57
N CYS A 232 2.94 -8.24 -4.26
CA CYS A 232 2.90 -8.30 -5.72
C CYS A 232 1.53 -8.81 -6.21
N GLY A 233 1.22 -8.57 -7.48
CA GLY A 233 -0.04 -9.02 -8.08
C GLY A 233 -1.27 -8.41 -7.43
N LYS A 234 -2.14 -9.24 -6.87
CA LYS A 234 -3.42 -8.88 -6.23
C LYS A 234 -3.51 -9.41 -4.79
N GLU A 235 -2.37 -9.51 -4.11
CA GLU A 235 -2.30 -10.13 -2.78
C GLU A 235 -3.04 -9.33 -1.70
N LEU A 236 -3.00 -8.00 -1.74
CA LEU A 236 -3.74 -7.17 -0.79
C LEU A 236 -5.24 -7.12 -1.10
N SER A 237 -5.61 -6.94 -2.36
CA SER A 237 -7.01 -6.89 -2.76
C SER A 237 -7.72 -8.23 -2.58
N ALA A 238 -7.00 -9.36 -2.66
CA ALA A 238 -7.54 -10.68 -2.37
C ALA A 238 -7.96 -10.86 -0.91
N LEU A 239 -7.37 -10.09 0.01
CA LEU A 239 -7.67 -10.09 1.45
C LEU A 239 -8.76 -9.07 1.83
N TRP A 240 -9.12 -8.16 0.94
CA TRP A 240 -10.15 -7.15 1.20
C TRP A 240 -11.55 -7.78 1.21
N PRO A 241 -12.49 -7.35 2.09
CA PRO A 241 -13.85 -7.87 2.14
C PRO A 241 -14.55 -7.72 0.77
N ARG A 242 -15.16 -8.80 0.30
CA ARG A 242 -15.88 -8.81 -0.99
C ARG A 242 -17.31 -8.28 -0.88
N ASN A 243 -17.87 -8.29 0.32
CA ASN A 243 -19.20 -7.74 0.62
C ASN A 243 -19.08 -6.21 0.83
N GLY A 244 -20.14 -5.46 0.51
CA GLY A 244 -20.19 -4.02 0.79
C GLY A 244 -19.81 -3.10 -0.39
N GLY A 245 -19.78 -3.60 -1.62
CA GLY A 245 -19.66 -2.76 -2.83
C GLY A 245 -18.33 -2.01 -2.90
N TRP A 246 -17.21 -2.72 -2.88
CA TRP A 246 -15.87 -2.14 -2.98
C TRP A 246 -15.32 -2.21 -4.41
N ARG A 247 -14.79 -1.11 -4.89
CA ARG A 247 -13.91 -1.05 -6.05
C ARG A 247 -12.47 -1.16 -5.59
N LEU A 248 -11.74 -2.17 -6.08
CA LEU A 248 -10.37 -2.47 -5.69
C LEU A 248 -9.44 -2.26 -6.88
N GLU A 249 -8.42 -1.43 -6.68
CA GLU A 249 -7.36 -1.19 -7.64
C GLU A 249 -6.03 -1.51 -6.96
N GLU A 250 -5.30 -2.49 -7.47
CA GLU A 250 -4.01 -2.89 -6.91
C GLU A 250 -2.99 -3.01 -8.03
N ASN A 251 -1.89 -2.25 -7.92
CA ASN A 251 -0.90 -2.13 -8.97
C ASN A 251 0.51 -1.89 -8.41
N ALA A 252 1.52 -2.33 -9.15
CA ALA A 252 2.88 -1.88 -8.95
C ALA A 252 3.01 -0.39 -9.30
N VAL A 253 3.77 0.36 -8.50
CA VAL A 253 4.09 1.77 -8.72
C VAL A 253 5.60 1.92 -8.78
N GLY A 254 6.12 2.26 -9.94
CA GLY A 254 7.56 2.27 -10.17
C GLY A 254 8.22 0.91 -9.94
N LEU A 255 9.47 0.94 -9.51
CA LEU A 255 10.27 -0.26 -9.30
C LEU A 255 10.13 -0.88 -7.90
N PHE A 256 9.78 -0.06 -6.90
CA PHE A 256 9.95 -0.41 -5.49
C PHE A 256 8.65 -0.44 -4.70
N SER A 257 7.57 0.11 -5.25
CA SER A 257 6.31 0.28 -4.54
C SER A 257 5.17 -0.54 -5.13
N HIS A 258 4.24 -0.92 -4.28
CA HIS A 258 3.00 -1.63 -4.59
C HIS A 258 1.85 -0.90 -3.90
N ARG A 259 0.79 -0.57 -4.64
CA ARG A 259 -0.31 0.26 -4.15
C ARG A 259 -1.62 -0.48 -4.20
N LEU A 260 -2.39 -0.39 -3.11
CA LEU A 260 -3.80 -0.76 -3.04
C LEU A 260 -4.65 0.51 -2.89
N VAL A 261 -5.73 0.59 -3.66
CA VAL A 261 -6.83 1.54 -3.48
C VAL A 261 -8.11 0.74 -3.33
N ALA A 262 -8.77 0.86 -2.19
CA ALA A 262 -10.08 0.28 -1.95
C ALA A 262 -11.07 1.40 -1.70
N GLN A 263 -12.04 1.56 -2.59
CA GLN A 263 -13.07 2.59 -2.53
C GLN A 263 -14.45 1.97 -2.44
N ARG A 264 -15.25 2.40 -1.47
CA ARG A 264 -16.65 1.99 -1.36
C ARG A 264 -17.47 2.64 -2.48
N LEU A 265 -18.22 1.83 -3.21
CA LEU A 265 -19.16 2.34 -4.21
C LEU A 265 -20.38 2.88 -3.46
N THR A 266 -20.59 4.19 -3.54
CA THR A 266 -21.79 4.81 -3.01
C THR A 266 -22.96 4.44 -3.93
N SER A 267 -24.11 4.05 -3.36
CA SER A 267 -25.32 3.61 -4.09
C SER A 267 -25.93 4.65 -5.06
N LEU A 268 -25.29 5.78 -5.28
CA LEU A 268 -25.74 6.83 -6.20
C LEU A 268 -25.47 6.54 -7.69
N LEU A 269 -24.75 5.44 -8.02
CA LEU A 269 -24.48 5.04 -9.41
C LEU A 269 -25.36 3.88 -9.88
N LEU A 270 -26.41 3.51 -9.12
CA LEU A 270 -27.37 2.47 -9.49
C LEU A 270 -28.77 3.05 -9.80
N LYS A 271 -28.85 4.29 -10.26
CA LYS A 271 -30.08 4.85 -10.83
C LYS A 271 -29.88 5.28 -12.26
#